data_1c8ea7ab54253488eceaff05201ec640
#
_entry.id   1c8ea7ab54253488eceaff05201ec640
#
_cell.length_a   1.000
_cell.length_b   1.000
_cell.length_c   1.000
_cell.angle_alpha   90.00
_cell.angle_beta   90.00
_cell.angle_gamma   90.00
#
_symmetry.space_group_name_H-M   'P 1'
#
loop_
_entity.id
_entity.type
_entity.pdbx_description
1 polymer ?
#
loop_
_entity_poly.entity_id
_entity_poly.type
_entity_poly.pdbx_seq_one_letter_code
_entity_poly.pdbx_strand_id
1 'polypeptide(L)'
;MIEQAFPIAGVELLRHEKLDACTHCGLCLPTCPTYSELGLETDSPRGRIYLVNGVIEEENPVPLGKEFAKYIYRCLDCRACETACPSGVHFGEIIEAARAIYEMNTDRPWYQQILRDLVFRKLLPSKENLNLLFTLIWLYQKTGFRTIVQKTGILKLMGRLGEMESMLPSLPNPLMKLEIREFMPTKGETKHRVGFIPGCVMNQIFVDTNLATVRVLNKNGCDVFIPPRQTCCGALHVHNGDYESQLNLPCKIFKLLI
;
A
#
# COMPACT_ATOMS: atom_id res chain seq x y z
N MET A 1 31.92 0.99 -25.58
CA MET A 1 30.69 1.01 -26.39
C MET A 1 29.54 1.07 -25.40
N ILE A 2 29.02 2.26 -25.11
CA ILE A 2 27.83 2.47 -24.29
C ILE A 2 26.70 2.45 -25.27
N GLU A 3 26.11 1.27 -25.43
CA GLU A 3 25.05 1.03 -26.37
C GLU A 3 23.73 1.33 -25.69
N GLN A 4 23.02 2.30 -26.28
CA GLN A 4 21.60 2.54 -26.22
C GLN A 4 21.01 2.94 -24.85
N ALA A 5 20.86 4.23 -24.68
CA ALA A 5 19.78 4.78 -23.90
C ALA A 5 18.44 4.31 -24.53
N PHE A 6 17.96 3.12 -24.13
CA PHE A 6 16.59 2.73 -24.41
C PHE A 6 15.69 3.77 -23.74
N PRO A 7 14.67 4.28 -24.41
CA PRO A 7 13.68 5.11 -23.72
C PRO A 7 13.11 4.28 -22.56
N ILE A 8 13.38 4.74 -21.33
CA ILE A 8 12.89 4.06 -20.13
C ILE A 8 11.37 4.18 -20.13
N ALA A 9 10.67 3.05 -20.20
CA ALA A 9 9.20 3.05 -20.20
C ALA A 9 8.66 3.65 -18.90
N GLY A 10 7.66 4.51 -19.02
CA GLY A 10 7.00 5.13 -17.87
C GLY A 10 7.66 6.42 -17.35
N VAL A 11 8.73 6.90 -17.96
CA VAL A 11 9.39 8.18 -17.57
C VAL A 11 8.41 9.35 -17.63
N GLU A 12 7.43 9.30 -18.51
CA GLU A 12 6.36 10.27 -18.61
C GLU A 12 5.50 10.39 -17.34
N LEU A 13 5.54 9.38 -16.44
CA LEU A 13 4.90 9.44 -15.13
C LEU A 13 5.64 10.38 -14.17
N LEU A 14 6.94 10.59 -14.42
CA LEU A 14 7.79 11.54 -13.70
C LEU A 14 7.84 12.85 -14.48
N ARG A 15 7.13 13.84 -13.99
CA ARG A 15 7.30 15.21 -14.50
C ARG A 15 8.54 15.82 -13.84
N HIS A 16 9.46 16.35 -14.62
CA HIS A 16 10.66 17.03 -14.12
C HIS A 16 10.32 18.13 -13.09
N GLU A 17 9.27 18.89 -13.32
CA GLU A 17 8.78 19.91 -12.38
C GLU A 17 8.55 19.39 -10.95
N LYS A 18 8.12 18.12 -10.80
CA LYS A 18 7.91 17.51 -9.47
C LYS A 18 9.21 17.17 -8.75
N LEU A 19 10.24 16.78 -9.50
CA LEU A 19 11.56 16.48 -8.96
C LEU A 19 12.30 17.77 -8.61
N ASP A 20 12.22 18.77 -9.47
CA ASP A 20 12.86 20.09 -9.31
C ASP A 20 12.28 20.92 -8.15
N ALA A 21 11.07 20.60 -7.71
CA ALA A 21 10.48 21.19 -6.52
C ALA A 21 11.27 20.91 -5.23
N CYS A 22 12.14 19.87 -5.24
CA CYS A 22 12.95 19.50 -4.08
C CYS A 22 14.21 20.36 -3.99
N THR A 23 14.28 21.23 -2.99
CA THR A 23 15.46 22.07 -2.69
C THR A 23 16.53 21.37 -1.85
N HIS A 24 16.38 20.08 -1.58
CA HIS A 24 17.29 19.24 -0.78
C HIS A 24 17.58 19.79 0.65
N CYS A 25 16.74 20.62 1.23
CA CYS A 25 16.93 21.28 2.53
C CYS A 25 17.04 20.30 3.72
N GLY A 26 16.51 19.09 3.62
CA GLY A 26 16.60 18.06 4.66
C GLY A 26 15.53 18.11 5.75
N LEU A 27 14.55 19.03 5.71
CA LEU A 27 13.47 19.09 6.72
C LEU A 27 12.59 17.85 6.78
N CYS A 28 12.59 17.03 5.73
CA CYS A 28 11.88 15.74 5.69
C CYS A 28 12.63 14.60 6.40
N LEU A 29 13.92 14.75 6.74
CA LEU A 29 14.74 13.68 7.29
C LEU A 29 14.23 13.17 8.65
N PRO A 30 13.93 14.03 9.64
CA PRO A 30 13.48 13.59 10.96
C PRO A 30 12.12 12.88 10.92
N THR A 31 11.30 13.14 9.88
CA THR A 31 9.96 12.55 9.76
C THR A 31 9.96 11.20 9.03
N CYS A 32 11.09 10.85 8.41
CA CYS A 32 11.20 9.62 7.62
C CYS A 32 11.58 8.43 8.50
N PRO A 33 10.69 7.41 8.67
CA PRO A 33 10.99 6.27 9.52
C PRO A 33 12.18 5.44 9.03
N THR A 34 12.33 5.27 7.70
CA THR A 34 13.45 4.50 7.15
C THR A 34 14.78 5.22 7.30
N TYR A 35 14.81 6.54 7.23
CA TYR A 35 16.01 7.32 7.52
C TYR A 35 16.35 7.30 9.01
N SER A 36 15.34 7.45 9.88
CA SER A 36 15.54 7.41 11.33
C SER A 36 16.15 6.10 11.81
N GLU A 37 15.75 4.97 11.23
CA GLU A 37 16.24 3.65 11.63
C GLU A 37 17.59 3.28 11.00
N LEU A 38 17.83 3.67 9.74
CA LEU A 38 18.99 3.20 8.98
C LEU A 38 20.10 4.23 8.87
N GLY A 39 19.81 5.52 9.02
CA GLY A 39 20.80 6.61 8.93
C GLY A 39 21.41 6.81 7.53
N LEU A 40 20.84 6.16 6.50
CA LEU A 40 21.37 6.21 5.14
C LEU A 40 20.64 7.27 4.32
N GLU A 41 21.40 8.14 3.64
CA GLU A 41 20.83 9.19 2.80
C GLU A 41 19.95 8.61 1.68
N THR A 42 20.35 7.48 1.08
CA THR A 42 19.57 6.77 0.06
C THR A 42 18.23 6.24 0.56
N ASP A 43 18.04 6.10 1.86
CA ASP A 43 16.77 5.72 2.49
C ASP A 43 15.96 6.95 2.96
N SER A 44 16.45 8.16 2.69
CA SER A 44 15.75 9.42 2.95
C SER A 44 14.83 9.83 1.79
N PRO A 45 13.83 10.70 2.02
CA PRO A 45 12.98 11.19 0.94
C PRO A 45 13.76 11.95 -0.14
N ARG A 46 14.64 12.89 0.26
CA ARG A 46 15.44 13.65 -0.70
C ARG A 46 16.47 12.78 -1.42
N GLY A 47 17.07 11.81 -0.73
CA GLY A 47 17.99 10.86 -1.35
C GLY A 47 17.31 9.97 -2.39
N ARG A 48 16.05 9.57 -2.14
CA ARG A 48 15.25 8.84 -3.14
C ARG A 48 14.89 9.70 -4.34
N ILE A 49 14.57 10.99 -4.14
CA ILE A 49 14.36 11.94 -5.26
C ILE A 49 15.63 12.03 -6.10
N TYR A 50 16.80 12.15 -5.45
CA TYR A 50 18.07 12.18 -6.15
C TYR A 50 18.35 10.90 -6.96
N LEU A 51 18.05 9.72 -6.39
CA LEU A 51 18.16 8.44 -7.12
C LEU A 51 17.21 8.38 -8.32
N VAL A 52 15.98 8.84 -8.16
CA VAL A 52 14.98 8.86 -9.24
C VAL A 52 15.42 9.83 -10.35
N ASN A 53 15.91 11.02 -9.97
CA ASN A 53 16.42 11.98 -10.93
C ASN A 53 17.59 11.40 -11.73
N GLY A 54 18.54 10.74 -11.06
CA GLY A 54 19.67 10.10 -11.72
C GLY A 54 19.28 8.97 -12.70
N VAL A 55 18.12 8.33 -12.55
CA VAL A 55 17.62 7.32 -13.51
C VAL A 55 17.20 7.96 -14.82
N ILE A 56 16.64 9.18 -14.78
CA ILE A 56 16.14 9.89 -15.97
C ILE A 56 17.19 10.81 -16.58
N GLU A 57 18.37 10.92 -15.98
CA GLU A 57 19.49 11.71 -16.49
C GLU A 57 20.04 11.11 -17.77
N GLU A 58 20.15 11.92 -18.82
CA GLU A 58 20.53 11.43 -20.17
C GLU A 58 22.03 11.11 -20.28
N GLU A 59 22.89 11.87 -19.61
CA GLU A 59 24.34 11.76 -19.79
C GLU A 59 24.96 10.59 -19.02
N ASN A 60 24.47 10.28 -17.81
CA ASN A 60 25.01 9.22 -16.97
C ASN A 60 23.92 8.58 -16.09
N PRO A 61 22.99 7.84 -16.67
CA PRO A 61 21.82 7.35 -15.92
C PRO A 61 22.21 6.34 -14.84
N VAL A 62 21.58 6.47 -13.67
CA VAL A 62 21.65 5.46 -12.61
C VAL A 62 20.96 4.19 -13.10
N PRO A 63 21.63 3.01 -13.04
CA PRO A 63 21.04 1.78 -13.51
C PRO A 63 19.77 1.38 -12.74
N LEU A 64 18.70 1.02 -13.46
CA LEU A 64 17.49 0.43 -12.91
C LEU A 64 17.73 -1.01 -12.42
N GLY A 65 18.61 -1.16 -11.44
CA GLY A 65 19.01 -2.45 -10.91
C GLY A 65 18.44 -2.75 -9.52
N LYS A 66 18.96 -3.85 -8.93
CA LYS A 66 18.54 -4.30 -7.59
C LYS A 66 18.80 -3.26 -6.49
N GLU A 67 19.86 -2.47 -6.61
CA GLU A 67 20.17 -1.42 -5.63
C GLU A 67 19.15 -0.28 -5.69
N PHE A 68 18.77 0.18 -6.88
CA PHE A 68 17.69 1.15 -7.05
C PHE A 68 16.40 0.62 -6.40
N ALA A 69 15.97 -0.60 -6.78
CA ALA A 69 14.78 -1.23 -6.22
C ALA A 69 14.83 -1.32 -4.69
N LYS A 70 15.96 -1.69 -4.11
CA LYS A 70 16.14 -1.81 -2.67
C LYS A 70 15.75 -0.53 -1.93
N TYR A 71 16.22 0.63 -2.37
CA TYR A 71 15.91 1.91 -1.72
C TYR A 71 14.50 2.39 -2.00
N ILE A 72 13.99 2.18 -3.23
CA ILE A 72 12.63 2.59 -3.61
C ILE A 72 11.56 1.76 -2.90
N TYR A 73 11.76 0.43 -2.78
CA TYR A 73 10.80 -0.45 -2.10
C TYR A 73 10.91 -0.47 -0.58
N ARG A 74 12.00 0.03 -0.01
CA ARG A 74 12.08 0.28 1.45
C ARG A 74 11.22 1.44 1.90
N CYS A 75 10.87 2.35 1.01
CA CYS A 75 9.94 3.42 1.34
C CYS A 75 8.58 2.84 1.74
N LEU A 76 8.07 3.26 2.92
CA LEU A 76 6.77 2.83 3.43
C LEU A 76 5.59 3.55 2.76
N ASP A 77 5.87 4.56 1.93
CA ASP A 77 4.87 5.43 1.30
C ASP A 77 3.91 6.08 2.32
N CYS A 78 4.42 6.36 3.51
CA CYS A 78 3.64 6.94 4.61
C CYS A 78 3.37 8.44 4.44
N ARG A 79 4.01 9.10 3.48
CA ARG A 79 3.88 10.52 3.10
C ARG A 79 4.13 11.55 4.22
N ALA A 80 4.69 11.14 5.35
CA ALA A 80 5.04 12.06 6.43
C ALA A 80 6.03 13.16 5.97
N CYS A 81 6.87 12.87 4.98
CA CYS A 81 7.79 13.82 4.37
C CYS A 81 7.08 14.93 3.58
N GLU A 82 5.89 14.69 3.04
CA GLU A 82 5.10 15.71 2.33
C GLU A 82 4.60 16.80 3.28
N THR A 83 4.10 16.38 4.44
CA THR A 83 3.60 17.32 5.47
C THR A 83 4.72 18.17 6.08
N ALA A 84 5.95 17.66 6.09
CA ALA A 84 7.12 18.36 6.58
C ALA A 84 7.82 19.24 5.52
N CYS A 85 7.41 19.15 4.25
CA CYS A 85 8.08 19.82 3.15
C CYS A 85 7.59 21.24 2.95
N PRO A 86 8.44 22.28 3.16
CA PRO A 86 8.05 23.66 2.93
C PRO A 86 7.89 24.00 1.43
N SER A 87 8.55 23.24 0.55
CA SER A 87 8.46 23.39 -0.90
C SER A 87 7.26 22.66 -1.51
N GLY A 88 6.44 21.97 -0.71
CA GLY A 88 5.24 21.29 -1.19
C GLY A 88 5.50 20.12 -2.15
N VAL A 89 6.63 19.42 -1.99
CA VAL A 89 6.96 18.26 -2.84
C VAL A 89 5.94 17.14 -2.66
N HIS A 90 5.31 16.71 -3.74
CA HIS A 90 4.39 15.56 -3.78
C HIS A 90 5.18 14.25 -3.90
N PHE A 91 5.86 13.88 -2.81
CA PHE A 91 6.77 12.73 -2.79
C PHE A 91 6.07 11.41 -3.10
N GLY A 92 4.80 11.22 -2.70
CA GLY A 92 4.04 10.00 -3.00
C GLY A 92 3.93 9.74 -4.50
N GLU A 93 3.69 10.78 -5.30
CA GLU A 93 3.62 10.64 -6.76
C GLU A 93 4.98 10.25 -7.35
N ILE A 94 6.07 10.78 -6.81
CA ILE A 94 7.42 10.46 -7.26
C ILE A 94 7.78 9.00 -6.94
N ILE A 95 7.52 8.53 -5.73
CA ILE A 95 7.87 7.17 -5.32
C ILE A 95 7.01 6.11 -6.02
N GLU A 96 5.72 6.39 -6.23
CA GLU A 96 4.82 5.52 -6.98
C GLU A 96 5.26 5.42 -8.44
N ALA A 97 5.57 6.55 -9.10
CA ALA A 97 6.09 6.56 -10.47
C ALA A 97 7.43 5.82 -10.56
N ALA A 98 8.35 6.01 -9.63
CA ALA A 98 9.63 5.30 -9.59
C ALA A 98 9.45 3.78 -9.50
N ARG A 99 8.47 3.31 -8.71
CA ARG A 99 8.12 1.88 -8.64
C ARG A 99 7.54 1.39 -9.97
N ALA A 100 6.67 2.16 -10.61
CA ALA A 100 6.11 1.79 -11.91
C ALA A 100 7.19 1.71 -12.99
N ILE A 101 8.10 2.68 -13.06
CA ILE A 101 9.23 2.66 -13.98
C ILE A 101 10.07 1.40 -13.77
N TYR A 102 10.41 1.08 -12.52
CA TYR A 102 11.15 -0.14 -12.22
C TYR A 102 10.42 -1.40 -12.70
N GLU A 103 9.11 -1.50 -12.45
CA GLU A 103 8.29 -2.65 -12.87
C GLU A 103 8.17 -2.80 -14.38
N MET A 104 8.07 -1.69 -15.11
CA MET A 104 7.96 -1.69 -16.58
C MET A 104 9.27 -2.07 -17.27
N ASN A 105 10.41 -1.82 -16.64
CA ASN A 105 11.73 -2.00 -17.25
C ASN A 105 12.52 -3.19 -16.68
N THR A 106 11.92 -4.01 -15.79
CA THR A 106 12.62 -5.12 -15.15
C THR A 106 11.84 -6.41 -15.27
N ASP A 107 12.49 -7.43 -15.86
CA ASP A 107 11.91 -8.76 -15.93
C ASP A 107 11.95 -9.46 -14.57
N ARG A 108 10.82 -10.01 -14.17
CA ARG A 108 10.69 -10.82 -12.96
C ARG A 108 10.81 -12.30 -13.29
N PRO A 109 11.39 -13.12 -12.40
CA PRO A 109 11.28 -14.57 -12.52
C PRO A 109 9.82 -15.02 -12.60
N TRP A 110 9.51 -16.01 -13.45
CA TRP A 110 8.15 -16.46 -13.73
C TRP A 110 7.31 -16.80 -12.48
N TYR A 111 7.93 -17.38 -11.45
CA TYR A 111 7.26 -17.71 -10.20
C TYR A 111 6.83 -16.48 -9.39
N GLN A 112 7.63 -15.40 -9.42
CA GLN A 112 7.27 -14.13 -8.79
C GLN A 112 6.13 -13.45 -9.56
N GLN A 113 6.13 -13.57 -10.89
CA GLN A 113 5.05 -13.05 -11.72
C GLN A 113 3.74 -13.78 -11.43
N ILE A 114 3.75 -15.11 -11.35
CA ILE A 114 2.56 -15.90 -10.97
C ILE A 114 2.03 -15.49 -9.60
N LEU A 115 2.91 -15.35 -8.60
CA LEU A 115 2.50 -14.93 -7.26
C LEU A 115 1.89 -13.52 -7.26
N ARG A 116 2.50 -12.60 -8.00
CA ARG A 116 2.00 -11.23 -8.16
C ARG A 116 0.60 -11.24 -8.81
N ASP A 117 0.43 -11.95 -9.91
CA ASP A 117 -0.85 -12.06 -10.61
C ASP A 117 -1.93 -12.69 -9.73
N LEU A 118 -1.57 -13.69 -8.95
CA LEU A 118 -2.49 -14.30 -7.99
C LEU A 118 -2.94 -13.29 -6.92
N VAL A 119 -2.02 -12.53 -6.36
CA VAL A 119 -2.33 -11.55 -5.29
C VAL A 119 -3.06 -10.34 -5.87
N PHE A 120 -2.51 -9.70 -6.89
CA PHE A 120 -3.03 -8.41 -7.37
C PHE A 120 -4.22 -8.55 -8.31
N ARG A 121 -4.27 -9.59 -9.16
CA ARG A 121 -5.36 -9.76 -10.14
C ARG A 121 -6.51 -10.65 -9.64
N LYS A 122 -6.26 -11.60 -8.72
CA LYS A 122 -7.30 -12.53 -8.25
C LYS A 122 -7.71 -12.33 -6.80
N LEU A 123 -6.76 -12.10 -5.90
CA LEU A 123 -7.04 -12.02 -4.47
C LEU A 123 -7.57 -10.65 -4.06
N LEU A 124 -6.80 -9.59 -4.29
CA LEU A 124 -7.14 -8.22 -3.85
C LEU A 124 -8.43 -7.67 -4.46
N PRO A 125 -8.76 -7.90 -5.75
CA PRO A 125 -9.99 -7.40 -6.32
C PRO A 125 -11.26 -8.13 -5.85
N SER A 126 -11.13 -9.40 -5.43
CA SER A 126 -12.28 -10.23 -5.00
C SER A 126 -12.46 -10.18 -3.48
N LYS A 127 -13.60 -9.63 -3.06
CA LYS A 127 -14.02 -9.60 -1.65
C LYS A 127 -14.19 -11.02 -1.09
N GLU A 128 -14.67 -11.94 -1.90
CA GLU A 128 -14.92 -13.33 -1.54
C GLU A 128 -13.59 -14.05 -1.26
N ASN A 129 -12.62 -13.92 -2.16
CA ASN A 129 -11.29 -14.52 -2.01
C ASN A 129 -10.55 -13.96 -0.79
N LEU A 130 -10.63 -12.64 -0.56
CA LEU A 130 -10.09 -12.02 0.65
C LEU A 130 -10.76 -12.57 1.91
N ASN A 131 -12.09 -12.65 1.93
CA ASN A 131 -12.82 -13.20 3.07
C ASN A 131 -12.41 -14.64 3.36
N LEU A 132 -12.30 -15.48 2.32
CA LEU A 132 -11.86 -16.86 2.47
C LEU A 132 -10.45 -16.94 3.04
N LEU A 133 -9.50 -16.22 2.46
CA LEU A 133 -8.11 -16.20 2.93
C LEU A 133 -8.02 -15.80 4.40
N PHE A 134 -8.61 -14.66 4.77
CA PHE A 134 -8.53 -14.16 6.14
C PHE A 134 -9.29 -15.04 7.15
N THR A 135 -10.36 -15.72 6.71
CA THR A 135 -11.05 -16.71 7.55
C THR A 135 -10.15 -17.94 7.80
N LEU A 136 -9.44 -18.42 6.78
CA LEU A 136 -8.49 -19.53 6.94
C LEU A 136 -7.31 -19.13 7.86
N ILE A 137 -6.78 -17.92 7.73
CA ILE A 137 -5.72 -17.41 8.63
C ILE A 137 -6.25 -17.29 10.07
N TRP A 138 -7.46 -16.78 10.26
CA TRP A 138 -8.09 -16.72 11.58
C TRP A 138 -8.26 -18.11 12.20
N LEU A 139 -8.74 -19.07 11.42
CA LEU A 139 -8.88 -20.48 11.86
C LEU A 139 -7.51 -21.06 12.26
N TYR A 140 -6.47 -20.83 11.46
CA TYR A 140 -5.09 -21.20 11.77
C TYR A 140 -4.63 -20.64 13.13
N GLN A 141 -4.95 -19.37 13.41
CA GLN A 141 -4.61 -18.74 14.69
C GLN A 141 -5.43 -19.30 15.87
N LYS A 142 -6.72 -19.59 15.66
CA LYS A 142 -7.66 -19.99 16.73
C LYS A 142 -7.60 -21.46 17.10
N THR A 143 -7.29 -22.36 16.16
CA THR A 143 -7.20 -23.81 16.41
C THR A 143 -5.94 -24.23 17.18
N GLY A 144 -5.05 -23.29 17.49
CA GLY A 144 -3.76 -23.62 18.11
C GLY A 144 -2.74 -24.18 17.14
N PHE A 145 -3.09 -24.36 15.86
CA PHE A 145 -2.18 -24.86 14.82
C PHE A 145 -0.96 -23.92 14.66
N ARG A 146 -1.16 -22.62 14.83
CA ARG A 146 -0.09 -21.63 14.92
C ARG A 146 0.96 -22.00 15.96
N THR A 147 0.53 -22.38 17.16
CA THR A 147 1.42 -22.77 18.26
C THR A 147 2.21 -24.04 17.94
N ILE A 148 1.57 -25.00 17.28
CA ILE A 148 2.23 -26.23 16.83
C ILE A 148 3.32 -25.92 15.81
N VAL A 149 2.98 -25.14 14.77
CA VAL A 149 3.91 -24.75 13.70
C VAL A 149 5.10 -23.95 14.26
N GLN A 150 4.85 -23.05 15.21
CA GLN A 150 5.92 -22.28 15.87
C GLN A 150 6.82 -23.18 16.75
N LYS A 151 6.24 -24.13 17.50
CA LYS A 151 6.99 -25.06 18.35
C LYS A 151 7.82 -26.07 17.55
N THR A 152 7.35 -26.53 16.39
CA THR A 152 8.09 -27.48 15.54
C THR A 152 9.33 -26.87 14.89
N GLY A 153 9.46 -25.54 14.89
CA GLY A 153 10.60 -24.86 14.28
C GLY A 153 10.60 -24.88 12.75
N ILE A 154 9.60 -25.46 12.10
CA ILE A 154 9.49 -25.52 10.63
C ILE A 154 9.58 -24.14 10.01
N LEU A 155 8.98 -23.13 10.65
CA LEU A 155 9.04 -21.74 10.18
C LEU A 155 10.46 -21.18 10.13
N LYS A 156 11.35 -21.60 11.02
CA LYS A 156 12.77 -21.18 11.00
C LYS A 156 13.50 -21.71 9.75
N LEU A 157 13.12 -22.91 9.28
CA LEU A 157 13.64 -23.44 8.02
C LEU A 157 13.11 -22.71 6.79
N MET A 158 11.94 -22.08 6.88
CA MET A 158 11.30 -21.36 5.78
C MET A 158 11.79 -19.90 5.62
N GLY A 159 12.78 -19.48 6.41
CA GLY A 159 13.40 -18.15 6.29
C GLY A 159 12.38 -17.00 6.33
N ARG A 160 12.28 -16.22 5.25
CA ARG A 160 11.38 -15.05 5.15
C ARG A 160 9.91 -15.35 5.45
N LEU A 161 9.42 -16.54 5.13
CA LEU A 161 8.03 -16.91 5.42
C LEU A 161 7.78 -17.01 6.93
N GLY A 162 8.78 -17.48 7.69
CA GLY A 162 8.70 -17.50 9.14
C GLY A 162 8.68 -16.11 9.76
N GLU A 163 9.47 -15.17 9.22
CA GLU A 163 9.44 -13.76 9.62
C GLU A 163 8.09 -13.13 9.34
N MET A 164 7.54 -13.34 8.14
CA MET A 164 6.20 -12.84 7.76
C MET A 164 5.10 -13.41 8.67
N GLU A 165 5.17 -14.69 9.04
CA GLU A 165 4.22 -15.30 9.97
C GLU A 165 4.28 -14.66 11.35
N SER A 166 5.47 -14.36 11.84
CA SER A 166 5.66 -13.71 13.15
C SER A 166 5.07 -12.30 13.21
N MET A 167 5.00 -11.61 12.06
CA MET A 167 4.43 -10.27 11.93
C MET A 167 2.90 -10.28 11.75
N LEU A 168 2.28 -11.45 11.55
CA LEU A 168 0.82 -11.52 11.38
C LEU A 168 0.10 -11.04 12.65
N PRO A 169 -0.72 -9.99 12.56
CA PRO A 169 -1.52 -9.54 13.70
C PRO A 169 -2.56 -10.61 14.08
N SER A 170 -3.05 -10.54 15.31
CA SER A 170 -4.20 -11.36 15.69
C SER A 170 -5.44 -10.88 14.94
N LEU A 171 -6.06 -11.78 14.19
CA LEU A 171 -7.24 -11.44 13.41
C LEU A 171 -8.50 -11.44 14.26
N PRO A 172 -9.40 -10.46 14.09
CA PRO A 172 -10.71 -10.45 14.72
C PRO A 172 -11.59 -11.59 14.19
N ASN A 173 -12.66 -11.89 14.93
CA ASN A 173 -13.64 -12.88 14.47
C ASN A 173 -14.26 -12.45 13.13
N PRO A 174 -14.20 -13.27 12.08
CA PRO A 174 -14.78 -12.95 10.77
C PRO A 174 -16.27 -12.59 10.80
N LEU A 175 -17.02 -13.09 11.80
CA LEU A 175 -18.44 -12.80 11.98
C LEU A 175 -18.71 -11.34 12.35
N MET A 176 -17.75 -10.62 12.93
CA MET A 176 -17.89 -9.18 13.26
C MET A 176 -18.19 -8.33 12.02
N LYS A 177 -17.81 -8.76 10.83
CA LYS A 177 -18.11 -8.06 9.57
C LYS A 177 -19.62 -8.00 9.28
N LEU A 178 -20.40 -8.93 9.81
CA LEU A 178 -21.86 -8.96 9.66
C LEU A 178 -22.54 -7.83 10.45
N GLU A 179 -21.84 -7.23 11.42
CA GLU A 179 -22.33 -6.07 12.16
C GLU A 179 -22.27 -4.79 11.32
N ILE A 180 -21.43 -4.76 10.28
CA ILE A 180 -21.30 -3.63 9.35
C ILE A 180 -22.44 -3.73 8.31
N ARG A 181 -23.49 -2.92 8.52
CA ARG A 181 -24.66 -2.86 7.64
C ARG A 181 -24.52 -1.71 6.66
N GLU A 182 -25.26 -1.79 5.55
CA GLU A 182 -25.30 -0.74 4.53
C GLU A 182 -25.69 0.63 5.10
N PHE A 183 -26.63 0.65 6.04
CA PHE A 183 -27.09 1.85 6.72
C PHE A 183 -27.04 1.63 8.23
N MET A 184 -26.35 2.54 8.91
CA MET A 184 -26.19 2.55 10.36
C MET A 184 -26.62 3.92 10.91
N PRO A 185 -27.89 4.04 11.33
CA PRO A 185 -28.47 5.31 11.77
C PRO A 185 -27.91 5.74 13.13
N THR A 186 -27.89 7.05 13.36
CA THR A 186 -27.71 7.62 14.70
C THR A 186 -28.92 7.28 15.59
N LYS A 187 -28.70 7.24 16.91
CA LYS A 187 -29.78 7.01 17.89
C LYS A 187 -30.54 8.28 18.29
N GLY A 188 -30.07 9.44 17.84
CA GLY A 188 -30.66 10.75 18.16
C GLY A 188 -31.01 11.53 16.91
N GLU A 189 -31.03 12.86 17.02
CA GLU A 189 -31.24 13.76 15.89
C GLU A 189 -30.10 13.63 14.89
N THR A 190 -30.44 13.43 13.60
CA THR A 190 -29.49 13.37 12.51
C THR A 190 -29.02 14.77 12.16
N LYS A 191 -27.72 15.04 12.40
CA LYS A 191 -27.07 16.31 12.02
C LYS A 191 -26.44 16.22 10.65
N HIS A 192 -25.83 15.07 10.34
CA HIS A 192 -25.09 14.85 9.09
C HIS A 192 -25.30 13.44 8.55
N ARG A 193 -25.09 13.27 7.25
CA ARG A 193 -24.99 11.98 6.58
C ARG A 193 -23.58 11.78 6.07
N VAL A 194 -22.99 10.64 6.37
CA VAL A 194 -21.58 10.32 6.08
C VAL A 194 -21.49 9.02 5.30
N GLY A 195 -20.78 9.06 4.16
CA GLY A 195 -20.36 7.85 3.46
C GLY A 195 -19.09 7.30 4.12
N PHE A 196 -19.11 6.03 4.54
CA PHE A 196 -17.97 5.37 5.16
C PHE A 196 -17.42 4.26 4.28
N ILE A 197 -16.10 4.28 4.06
CA ILE A 197 -15.37 3.31 3.26
C ILE A 197 -14.54 2.42 4.19
N PRO A 198 -14.97 1.20 4.54
CA PRO A 198 -14.25 0.32 5.45
C PRO A 198 -12.93 -0.23 4.87
N GLY A 199 -12.70 -0.07 3.57
CA GLY A 199 -11.52 -0.60 2.88
C GLY A 199 -11.59 -2.12 2.64
N CYS A 200 -10.75 -2.64 1.75
CA CYS A 200 -10.73 -4.07 1.43
C CYS A 200 -9.96 -4.87 2.51
N VAL A 201 -8.66 -4.59 2.70
CA VAL A 201 -7.79 -5.26 3.69
C VAL A 201 -8.10 -4.76 5.11
N MET A 202 -8.36 -3.45 5.28
CA MET A 202 -8.74 -2.85 6.57
C MET A 202 -9.96 -3.55 7.17
N ASN A 203 -10.96 -3.87 6.36
CA ASN A 203 -12.16 -4.57 6.82
C ASN A 203 -11.92 -6.05 7.19
N GLN A 204 -10.72 -6.58 6.91
CA GLN A 204 -10.32 -7.92 7.33
C GLN A 204 -9.58 -7.90 8.68
N ILE A 205 -8.68 -6.94 8.85
CA ILE A 205 -7.73 -6.89 9.95
C ILE A 205 -8.23 -5.99 11.10
N PHE A 206 -8.90 -4.88 10.77
CA PHE A 206 -9.31 -3.83 11.70
C PHE A 206 -10.83 -3.58 11.67
N VAL A 207 -11.62 -4.64 11.58
CA VAL A 207 -13.09 -4.54 11.56
C VAL A 207 -13.64 -3.92 12.85
N ASP A 208 -13.03 -4.21 13.99
CA ASP A 208 -13.33 -3.62 15.30
C ASP A 208 -13.10 -2.10 15.32
N THR A 209 -12.03 -1.63 14.70
CA THR A 209 -11.75 -0.20 14.50
C THR A 209 -12.79 0.44 13.59
N ASN A 210 -13.16 -0.22 12.48
CA ASN A 210 -14.22 0.26 11.61
C ASN A 210 -15.55 0.40 12.36
N LEU A 211 -15.93 -0.60 13.14
CA LEU A 211 -17.14 -0.54 13.99
C LEU A 211 -17.05 0.56 15.07
N ALA A 212 -15.88 0.76 15.67
CA ALA A 212 -15.66 1.84 16.61
C ALA A 212 -15.82 3.21 15.94
N THR A 213 -15.28 3.39 14.73
CA THR A 213 -15.42 4.61 13.95
C THR A 213 -16.89 4.92 13.67
N VAL A 214 -17.67 3.94 13.21
CA VAL A 214 -19.10 4.11 12.99
C VAL A 214 -19.82 4.49 14.29
N ARG A 215 -19.49 3.83 15.43
CA ARG A 215 -20.08 4.20 16.73
C ARG A 215 -19.79 5.64 17.12
N VAL A 216 -18.58 6.13 16.87
CA VAL A 216 -18.19 7.52 17.14
C VAL A 216 -18.99 8.48 16.25
N LEU A 217 -19.09 8.21 14.96
CA LEU A 217 -19.86 9.01 14.03
C LEU A 217 -21.34 9.08 14.45
N ASN A 218 -21.95 7.94 14.77
CA ASN A 218 -23.34 7.89 15.23
C ASN A 218 -23.56 8.68 16.53
N LYS A 219 -22.64 8.60 17.50
CA LYS A 219 -22.72 9.38 18.74
C LYS A 219 -22.63 10.89 18.51
N ASN A 220 -21.99 11.33 17.43
CA ASN A 220 -21.91 12.73 17.02
C ASN A 220 -23.07 13.18 16.12
N GLY A 221 -24.09 12.37 15.96
CA GLY A 221 -25.29 12.72 15.20
C GLY A 221 -25.15 12.46 13.69
N CYS A 222 -24.22 11.57 13.27
CA CYS A 222 -24.08 11.22 11.86
C CYS A 222 -24.80 9.91 11.56
N ASP A 223 -25.67 9.90 10.55
CA ASP A 223 -26.09 8.67 9.89
C ASP A 223 -24.97 8.18 8.98
N VAL A 224 -24.60 6.90 9.08
CA VAL A 224 -23.50 6.34 8.31
C VAL A 224 -24.03 5.41 7.22
N PHE A 225 -23.68 5.70 5.97
CA PHE A 225 -23.94 4.86 4.81
C PHE A 225 -22.67 4.16 4.35
N ILE A 226 -22.74 2.84 4.18
CA ILE A 226 -21.59 1.99 3.79
C ILE A 226 -21.96 1.29 2.48
N PRO A 227 -21.36 1.70 1.34
CA PRO A 227 -21.70 1.13 0.04
C PRO A 227 -21.49 -0.40 0.00
N PRO A 228 -22.50 -1.22 -0.29
CA PRO A 228 -22.40 -2.68 -0.27
C PRO A 228 -21.53 -3.22 -1.41
N ARG A 229 -21.47 -2.49 -2.53
CA ARG A 229 -20.70 -2.85 -3.73
C ARG A 229 -19.29 -2.28 -3.73
N GLN A 230 -18.74 -2.02 -2.55
CA GLN A 230 -17.37 -1.55 -2.46
C GLN A 230 -16.39 -2.62 -2.91
N THR A 231 -15.54 -2.27 -3.87
CA THR A 231 -14.45 -3.10 -4.42
C THR A 231 -13.09 -2.58 -3.98
N CYS A 232 -12.01 -3.19 -4.47
CA CYS A 232 -10.65 -2.70 -4.26
C CYS A 232 -10.51 -1.28 -4.85
N CYS A 233 -9.89 -0.36 -4.09
CA CYS A 233 -9.62 1.00 -4.55
C CYS A 233 -8.41 1.10 -5.48
N GLY A 234 -7.61 0.04 -5.59
CA GLY A 234 -6.41 0.02 -6.40
C GLY A 234 -5.16 0.62 -5.75
N ALA A 235 -5.26 1.20 -4.55
CA ALA A 235 -4.12 1.85 -3.90
C ALA A 235 -2.91 0.90 -3.75
N LEU A 236 -3.12 -0.35 -3.31
CA LEU A 236 -2.05 -1.33 -3.19
C LEU A 236 -1.41 -1.68 -4.54
N HIS A 237 -2.14 -1.57 -5.65
CA HIS A 237 -1.58 -1.75 -7.00
C HIS A 237 -0.64 -0.61 -7.33
N VAL A 238 -1.10 0.63 -7.17
CA VAL A 238 -0.28 1.84 -7.43
C VAL A 238 0.97 1.84 -6.53
N HIS A 239 0.81 1.58 -5.25
CA HIS A 239 1.93 1.50 -4.30
C HIS A 239 2.96 0.41 -4.63
N ASN A 240 2.60 -0.57 -5.47
CA ASN A 240 3.52 -1.58 -6.01
C ASN A 240 3.90 -1.34 -7.47
N GLY A 241 3.60 -0.17 -8.03
CA GLY A 241 3.93 0.17 -9.41
C GLY A 241 3.08 -0.53 -10.47
N ASP A 242 1.95 -1.13 -10.10
CA ASP A 242 1.05 -1.84 -11.02
C ASP A 242 -0.11 -0.94 -11.46
N TYR A 243 0.21 0.10 -12.23
CA TYR A 243 -0.79 1.03 -12.76
C TYR A 243 -1.75 0.37 -13.75
N GLU A 244 -1.28 -0.57 -14.55
CA GLU A 244 -2.12 -1.27 -15.54
C GLU A 244 -3.25 -2.04 -14.87
N SER A 245 -2.94 -2.82 -13.84
CA SER A 245 -3.97 -3.54 -13.08
C SER A 245 -4.93 -2.59 -12.35
N GLN A 246 -4.44 -1.45 -11.86
CA GLN A 246 -5.28 -0.45 -11.20
C GLN A 246 -6.30 0.17 -12.16
N LEU A 247 -5.90 0.51 -13.39
CA LEU A 247 -6.80 1.06 -14.41
C LEU A 247 -7.93 0.09 -14.79
N ASN A 248 -7.66 -1.20 -14.74
CA ASN A 248 -8.62 -2.26 -15.04
C ASN A 248 -9.55 -2.60 -13.86
N LEU A 249 -9.29 -2.05 -12.66
CA LEU A 249 -10.18 -2.27 -11.53
C LEU A 249 -11.47 -1.46 -11.69
N PRO A 250 -12.63 -2.04 -11.36
CA PRO A 250 -13.90 -1.32 -11.33
C PRO A 250 -13.94 -0.39 -10.10
N CYS A 251 -13.01 0.59 -10.03
CA CYS A 251 -12.98 1.57 -8.95
C CYS A 251 -14.16 2.51 -9.07
N LYS A 252 -15.32 2.08 -8.54
CA LYS A 252 -16.57 2.84 -8.53
C LYS A 252 -16.80 3.59 -7.22
N ILE A 253 -15.77 3.70 -6.35
CA ILE A 253 -15.95 4.29 -5.02
C ILE A 253 -16.54 5.70 -5.11
N PHE A 254 -16.03 6.53 -6.00
CA PHE A 254 -16.57 7.88 -6.19
C PHE A 254 -17.97 7.90 -6.82
N LYS A 255 -18.33 6.93 -7.67
CA LYS A 255 -19.68 6.81 -8.25
C LYS A 255 -20.72 6.26 -7.28
N LEU A 256 -20.29 5.72 -6.14
CA LEU A 256 -21.18 5.16 -5.12
C LEU A 256 -21.54 6.16 -4.02
N LEU A 257 -20.86 7.31 -3.98
CA LEU A 257 -21.06 8.37 -2.99
C LEU A 257 -21.79 9.60 -3.53
N ILE A 258 -22.07 9.63 -4.84
CA ILE A 258 -22.87 10.64 -5.53
C ILE A 258 -24.24 10.04 -5.85
#